data_481de03050193ff25384b944e69da008
#
_entry.id   481de03050193ff25384b944e69da008
#
_cell.length_a   1.000
_cell.length_b   1.000
_cell.length_c   1.000
_cell.angle_alpha   90.00
_cell.angle_beta   90.00
_cell.angle_gamma   90.00
#
_symmetry.space_group_name_H-M   'P 1'
#
loop_
_entity.id
_entity.type
_entity.pdbx_description
1 polymer ?
#
loop_
_entity_poly.entity_id
_entity_poly.type
_entity_poly.pdbx_seq_one_letter_code
_entity_poly.pdbx_strand_id
1 'polypeptide(L)'
;TTNTFEFFLEKAMILSDYVVMITPKAVLNTPEFRKTRDILANKKIDCIQDYGENGFKGVLVETICLFVGTNEKPNKTKVQSLTLKKTVIQKQKYITDKEYPYWIIYRNEFFDGISQRLDFDKFTVFRDRQITNSNTTQKNEKDCLRVIKSRNISDDGKEIVDIPGYDSYIKKTTAEALSAYKYVGNPNVYLTPNMTYKPRVMRNT
;
A
#
# COMPACT_ATOMS: atom_id res chain seq x y z
N THR A 1 -2.14 14.19 -10.58
CA THR A 1 -0.98 13.67 -9.87
C THR A 1 0.10 14.72 -9.74
N THR A 2 0.92 14.65 -8.71
CA THR A 2 2.10 15.48 -8.48
C THR A 2 3.39 14.68 -8.66
N ASN A 3 3.28 13.40 -9.02
CA ASN A 3 4.41 12.50 -9.15
C ASN A 3 5.10 12.61 -10.51
N THR A 4 6.32 13.07 -10.50
CA THR A 4 7.12 13.32 -11.71
C THR A 4 7.31 12.09 -12.59
N PHE A 5 7.45 10.89 -11.99
CA PHE A 5 7.66 9.67 -12.78
C PHE A 5 6.46 9.32 -13.69
N GLU A 6 5.23 9.68 -13.32
CA GLU A 6 4.06 9.45 -14.16
C GLU A 6 4.11 10.27 -15.45
N PHE A 7 4.54 11.54 -15.34
CA PHE A 7 4.74 12.38 -16.53
C PHE A 7 5.82 11.83 -17.45
N PHE A 8 6.92 11.31 -16.89
CA PHE A 8 7.95 10.65 -17.68
C PHE A 8 7.43 9.39 -18.36
N LEU A 9 6.67 8.55 -17.64
CA LEU A 9 6.09 7.34 -18.19
C LEU A 9 5.08 7.65 -19.31
N GLU A 10 4.16 8.58 -19.09
CA GLU A 10 3.19 9.02 -20.09
C GLU A 10 3.90 9.58 -21.33
N LYS A 11 4.92 10.42 -21.14
CA LYS A 11 5.68 11.00 -22.24
C LYS A 11 6.47 9.95 -23.01
N ALA A 12 7.11 9.00 -22.33
CA ALA A 12 7.84 7.91 -22.95
C ALA A 12 6.92 7.04 -23.83
N MET A 13 5.69 6.75 -23.35
CA MET A 13 4.71 6.00 -24.12
C MET A 13 4.19 6.70 -25.38
N ILE A 14 4.32 8.03 -25.45
CA ILE A 14 3.99 8.81 -26.66
C ILE A 14 5.15 8.81 -27.65
N LEU A 15 6.39 8.80 -27.15
CA LEU A 15 7.59 9.01 -27.96
C LEU A 15 8.23 7.74 -28.48
N SER A 16 7.83 6.56 -27.99
CA SER A 16 8.46 5.29 -28.35
C SER A 16 7.47 4.14 -28.45
N ASP A 17 7.81 3.18 -29.31
CA ASP A 17 7.01 1.95 -29.51
C ASP A 17 7.18 0.95 -28.36
N TYR A 18 8.25 1.11 -27.59
CA TYR A 18 8.54 0.23 -26.46
C TYR A 18 9.21 1.00 -25.31
N VAL A 19 8.66 0.85 -24.12
CA VAL A 19 9.13 1.54 -22.91
C VAL A 19 9.57 0.51 -21.88
N VAL A 20 10.77 0.71 -21.35
CA VAL A 20 11.27 0.01 -20.17
C VAL A 20 11.54 1.04 -19.08
N MET A 21 10.82 0.95 -17.97
CA MET A 21 10.94 1.96 -16.94
C MET A 21 10.83 1.37 -15.53
N ILE A 22 11.76 1.75 -14.66
CA ILE A 22 11.67 1.45 -13.23
C ILE A 22 10.77 2.51 -12.58
N THR A 23 9.80 2.04 -11.82
CA THR A 23 8.82 2.88 -11.11
C THR A 23 8.66 2.41 -9.66
N PRO A 24 8.18 3.26 -8.75
CA PRO A 24 7.75 2.79 -7.44
C PRO A 24 6.65 1.72 -7.58
N LYS A 25 6.75 0.63 -6.82
CA LYS A 25 5.75 -0.45 -6.81
C LYS A 25 4.36 0.05 -6.41
N ALA A 26 4.29 1.18 -5.71
CA ALA A 26 3.06 1.88 -5.36
C ALA A 26 2.16 2.19 -6.58
N VAL A 27 2.70 2.24 -7.81
CA VAL A 27 1.91 2.40 -9.03
C VAL A 27 0.84 1.32 -9.17
N LEU A 28 1.08 0.12 -8.63
CA LEU A 28 0.15 -1.00 -8.72
C LEU A 28 -1.10 -0.84 -7.86
N ASN A 29 -1.02 -0.14 -6.73
CA ASN A 29 -2.07 -0.19 -5.70
C ASN A 29 -2.48 1.14 -5.06
N THR A 30 -1.77 2.23 -5.30
CA THR A 30 -2.13 3.51 -4.71
C THR A 30 -3.22 4.19 -5.53
N PRO A 31 -4.29 4.73 -4.92
CA PRO A 31 -5.39 5.39 -5.64
C PRO A 31 -4.94 6.54 -6.54
N GLU A 32 -3.91 7.28 -6.14
CA GLU A 32 -3.30 8.38 -6.89
C GLU A 32 -2.90 7.96 -8.32
N PHE A 33 -2.43 6.72 -8.51
CA PHE A 33 -1.95 6.20 -9.79
C PHE A 33 -3.01 5.48 -10.62
N ARG A 34 -4.29 5.63 -10.28
CA ARG A 34 -5.37 4.97 -11.02
C ARG A 34 -5.36 5.32 -12.50
N LYS A 35 -5.21 6.61 -12.84
CA LYS A 35 -5.18 7.08 -14.24
C LYS A 35 -4.01 6.45 -15.01
N THR A 36 -2.84 6.38 -14.40
CA THR A 36 -1.67 5.72 -14.99
C THR A 36 -1.92 4.23 -15.24
N ARG A 37 -2.54 3.53 -14.28
CA ARG A 37 -2.94 2.13 -14.47
C ARG A 37 -3.95 1.97 -15.61
N ASP A 38 -4.93 2.87 -15.73
CA ASP A 38 -5.93 2.82 -16.82
C ASP A 38 -5.29 3.01 -18.20
N ILE A 39 -4.29 3.87 -18.31
CA ILE A 39 -3.52 4.06 -19.55
C ILE A 39 -2.72 2.78 -19.86
N LEU A 40 -1.96 2.27 -18.90
CA LEU A 40 -1.14 1.08 -19.04
C LEU A 40 -1.96 -0.19 -19.32
N ALA A 41 -3.16 -0.32 -18.75
CA ALA A 41 -4.03 -1.47 -18.97
C ALA A 41 -4.46 -1.65 -20.44
N ASN A 42 -4.46 -0.56 -21.22
CA ASN A 42 -4.79 -0.57 -22.65
C ASN A 42 -3.56 -0.82 -23.55
N LYS A 43 -2.37 -0.93 -22.99
CA LYS A 43 -1.11 -1.22 -23.68
C LYS A 43 -0.67 -2.64 -23.35
N LYS A 44 0.18 -3.22 -24.18
CA LYS A 44 0.75 -4.53 -23.90
C LYS A 44 1.82 -4.40 -22.82
N ILE A 45 1.61 -5.03 -21.68
CA ILE A 45 2.63 -5.17 -20.64
C ILE A 45 3.30 -6.52 -20.80
N ASP A 46 4.47 -6.54 -21.41
CA ASP A 46 5.21 -7.78 -21.64
C ASP A 46 5.73 -8.39 -20.35
N CYS A 47 6.27 -7.52 -19.47
CA CYS A 47 6.85 -7.96 -18.20
C CYS A 47 6.64 -6.92 -17.10
N ILE A 48 6.37 -7.42 -15.92
CA ILE A 48 6.49 -6.70 -14.65
C ILE A 48 7.56 -7.40 -13.84
N GLN A 49 8.71 -6.76 -13.67
CA GLN A 49 9.80 -7.28 -12.87
C GLN A 49 9.78 -6.62 -11.49
N ASP A 50 9.51 -7.41 -10.45
CA ASP A 50 9.41 -6.93 -9.07
C ASP A 50 10.76 -7.09 -8.35
N TYR A 51 11.36 -5.97 -8.01
CA TYR A 51 12.62 -5.90 -7.27
C TYR A 51 12.42 -5.90 -5.74
N GLY A 52 11.18 -5.67 -5.26
CA GLY A 52 10.94 -5.38 -3.86
C GLY A 52 11.75 -4.16 -3.42
N GLU A 53 12.38 -4.24 -2.24
CA GLU A 53 13.26 -3.18 -1.69
C GLU A 53 14.71 -3.28 -2.22
N ASN A 54 15.01 -4.25 -3.10
CA ASN A 54 16.36 -4.50 -3.61
C ASN A 54 16.69 -3.73 -4.91
N GLY A 55 15.78 -2.87 -5.37
CA GLY A 55 15.98 -2.12 -6.62
C GLY A 55 17.15 -1.12 -6.56
N PHE A 56 17.34 -0.50 -5.40
CA PHE A 56 18.39 0.50 -5.19
C PHE A 56 19.06 0.29 -3.84
N LYS A 57 20.39 0.23 -3.83
CA LYS A 57 21.17 0.05 -2.61
C LYS A 57 20.95 1.24 -1.64
N GLY A 58 20.57 0.95 -0.41
CA GLY A 58 20.40 1.95 0.65
C GLY A 58 19.09 2.75 0.59
N VAL A 59 18.18 2.38 -0.31
CA VAL A 59 16.86 3.03 -0.45
C VAL A 59 15.76 2.01 -0.16
N LEU A 60 14.98 2.25 0.89
CA LEU A 60 13.87 1.39 1.32
C LEU A 60 12.58 1.75 0.55
N VAL A 61 12.64 1.69 -0.77
CA VAL A 61 11.48 1.90 -1.65
C VAL A 61 11.30 0.67 -2.51
N GLU A 62 10.15 0.02 -2.39
CA GLU A 62 9.80 -1.07 -3.30
C GLU A 62 9.64 -0.56 -4.73
N THR A 63 10.30 -1.24 -5.66
CA THR A 63 10.30 -0.87 -7.07
C THR A 63 9.94 -2.04 -7.98
N ILE A 64 9.38 -1.69 -9.13
CA ILE A 64 9.14 -2.60 -10.25
C ILE A 64 9.73 -2.01 -11.53
N CYS A 65 10.07 -2.88 -12.47
CA CYS A 65 10.34 -2.47 -13.85
C CYS A 65 9.19 -2.91 -14.74
N LEU A 66 8.63 -1.96 -15.47
CA LEU A 66 7.58 -2.18 -16.47
C LEU A 66 8.20 -2.27 -17.85
N PHE A 67 7.80 -3.27 -18.63
CA PHE A 67 8.15 -3.47 -20.03
C PHE A 67 6.86 -3.36 -20.84
N VAL A 68 6.73 -2.28 -21.62
CA VAL A 68 5.45 -1.89 -22.22
C VAL A 68 5.59 -1.67 -23.72
N GLY A 69 4.90 -2.46 -24.53
CA GLY A 69 4.67 -2.22 -25.93
C GLY A 69 3.53 -1.21 -26.13
N THR A 70 3.85 -0.02 -26.65
CA THR A 70 2.91 1.11 -26.66
C THR A 70 1.87 1.02 -27.76
N ASN A 71 2.20 0.37 -28.87
CA ASN A 71 1.34 0.19 -30.04
C ASN A 71 0.70 -1.21 -30.13
N GLU A 72 0.96 -2.06 -29.14
CA GLU A 72 0.46 -3.43 -29.09
C GLU A 72 -0.75 -3.54 -28.15
N LYS A 73 -1.63 -4.51 -28.47
CA LYS A 73 -2.79 -4.81 -27.61
C LYS A 73 -2.42 -5.72 -26.44
N PRO A 74 -3.08 -5.56 -25.29
CA PRO A 74 -2.93 -6.44 -24.14
C PRO A 74 -3.07 -7.92 -24.49
N ASN A 75 -2.17 -8.76 -23.96
CA ASN A 75 -2.20 -10.21 -24.16
C ASN A 75 -1.73 -10.93 -22.88
N LYS A 76 -0.59 -11.57 -22.90
CA LYS A 76 0.04 -12.22 -21.75
C LYS A 76 1.09 -11.29 -21.15
N THR A 77 1.18 -11.30 -19.82
CA THR A 77 2.19 -10.59 -19.05
C THR A 77 3.01 -11.57 -18.25
N LYS A 78 4.32 -11.45 -18.32
CA LYS A 78 5.27 -12.14 -17.45
C LYS A 78 5.42 -11.33 -16.17
N VAL A 79 5.20 -11.93 -15.02
CA VAL A 79 5.51 -11.33 -13.71
C VAL A 79 6.70 -12.09 -13.12
N GLN A 80 7.77 -11.38 -12.85
CA GLN A 80 8.99 -11.95 -12.31
C GLN A 80 9.36 -11.26 -11.00
N SER A 81 9.36 -12.00 -9.89
CA SER A 81 9.86 -11.52 -8.61
C SER A 81 11.30 -11.94 -8.40
N LEU A 82 12.17 -10.96 -8.18
CA LEU A 82 13.57 -11.23 -7.84
C LEU A 82 13.72 -11.64 -6.37
N THR A 83 12.87 -11.10 -5.50
CA THR A 83 12.88 -11.41 -4.06
C THR A 83 12.32 -12.81 -3.78
N LEU A 84 11.19 -13.17 -4.41
CA LEU A 84 10.55 -14.48 -4.25
C LEU A 84 11.14 -15.56 -5.17
N LYS A 85 12.06 -15.19 -6.08
CA LYS A 85 12.63 -16.08 -7.12
C LYS A 85 11.55 -16.84 -7.90
N LYS A 86 10.44 -16.18 -8.20
CA LYS A 86 9.27 -16.74 -8.85
C LYS A 86 8.96 -16.02 -10.16
N THR A 87 8.58 -16.77 -11.17
CA THR A 87 8.09 -16.24 -12.45
C THR A 87 6.73 -16.86 -12.75
N VAL A 88 5.79 -16.02 -13.17
CA VAL A 88 4.43 -16.40 -13.59
C VAL A 88 4.13 -15.72 -14.92
N ILE A 89 3.51 -16.44 -15.84
CA ILE A 89 2.99 -15.89 -17.10
C ILE A 89 1.48 -16.06 -17.09
N GLN A 90 0.75 -14.99 -17.24
CA GLN A 90 -0.71 -15.00 -17.19
C GLN A 90 -1.31 -13.98 -18.13
N LYS A 91 -2.62 -14.07 -18.39
CA LYS A 91 -3.32 -13.08 -19.20
C LYS A 91 -3.24 -11.72 -18.52
N GLN A 92 -2.87 -10.67 -19.24
CA GLN A 92 -2.77 -9.32 -18.69
C GLN A 92 -4.08 -8.87 -18.03
N LYS A 93 -5.22 -9.17 -18.67
CA LYS A 93 -6.56 -8.88 -18.12
C LYS A 93 -6.76 -9.42 -16.72
N TYR A 94 -6.11 -10.53 -16.37
CA TYR A 94 -6.20 -11.13 -15.04
C TYR A 94 -5.47 -10.30 -13.97
N ILE A 95 -4.37 -9.63 -14.34
CA ILE A 95 -3.64 -8.72 -13.46
C ILE A 95 -4.37 -7.38 -13.32
N THR A 96 -4.89 -6.86 -14.44
CA THR A 96 -5.48 -5.52 -14.56
C THR A 96 -7.00 -5.54 -14.41
N ASP A 97 -7.53 -6.54 -13.75
CA ASP A 97 -8.96 -6.76 -13.55
C ASP A 97 -9.61 -5.57 -12.84
N LYS A 98 -10.63 -5.00 -13.47
CA LYS A 98 -11.33 -3.81 -12.97
C LYS A 98 -12.26 -4.06 -11.80
N GLU A 99 -12.54 -5.33 -11.47
CA GLU A 99 -13.26 -5.72 -10.26
C GLU A 99 -12.47 -5.38 -8.99
N TYR A 100 -11.15 -5.21 -9.13
CA TYR A 100 -10.28 -4.82 -8.03
C TYR A 100 -9.83 -3.37 -8.16
N PRO A 101 -9.73 -2.60 -7.06
CA PRO A 101 -9.32 -1.20 -7.08
C PRO A 101 -7.84 -1.02 -7.46
N TYR A 102 -7.06 -2.10 -7.50
CA TYR A 102 -5.62 -2.11 -7.80
C TYR A 102 -5.19 -3.39 -8.52
N TRP A 103 -3.98 -3.38 -9.08
CA TRP A 103 -3.44 -4.52 -9.79
C TRP A 103 -2.84 -5.56 -8.84
N ILE A 104 -3.21 -6.82 -9.04
CA ILE A 104 -2.75 -7.95 -8.23
C ILE A 104 -1.84 -8.82 -9.08
N ILE A 105 -0.53 -8.51 -9.07
CA ILE A 105 0.46 -9.16 -9.93
C ILE A 105 0.76 -10.61 -9.54
N TYR A 106 0.45 -11.02 -8.30
CA TYR A 106 0.61 -12.40 -7.81
C TYR A 106 -0.72 -13.10 -7.56
N ARG A 107 -1.77 -12.68 -8.26
CA ARG A 107 -3.08 -13.31 -8.19
C ARG A 107 -2.99 -14.80 -8.53
N ASN A 108 -3.73 -15.62 -7.82
CA ASN A 108 -3.78 -17.07 -7.98
C ASN A 108 -5.18 -17.61 -7.61
N GLU A 109 -5.43 -18.89 -7.84
CA GLU A 109 -6.70 -19.55 -7.56
C GLU A 109 -7.11 -19.47 -6.08
N PHE A 110 -6.15 -19.52 -5.16
CA PHE A 110 -6.42 -19.35 -3.73
C PHE A 110 -6.96 -17.95 -3.43
N PHE A 111 -6.34 -16.91 -4.00
CA PHE A 111 -6.82 -15.54 -3.89
C PHE A 111 -8.24 -15.42 -4.48
N ASP A 112 -8.50 -15.99 -5.64
CA ASP A 112 -9.81 -15.93 -6.30
C ASP A 112 -10.88 -16.60 -5.44
N GLY A 113 -10.59 -17.75 -4.84
CA GLY A 113 -11.50 -18.44 -3.94
C GLY A 113 -11.85 -17.64 -2.68
N ILE A 114 -10.92 -16.82 -2.18
CA ILE A 114 -11.15 -15.93 -1.04
C ILE A 114 -11.88 -14.67 -1.49
N SER A 115 -11.46 -14.05 -2.59
CA SER A 115 -11.98 -12.76 -3.07
C SER A 115 -13.49 -12.79 -3.33
N GLN A 116 -14.03 -13.93 -3.77
CA GLN A 116 -15.47 -14.14 -3.93
C GLN A 116 -16.28 -14.01 -2.63
N ARG A 117 -15.59 -14.10 -1.47
CA ARG A 117 -16.19 -13.97 -0.14
C ARG A 117 -15.93 -12.59 0.49
N LEU A 118 -15.20 -11.72 -0.21
CA LEU A 118 -14.85 -10.39 0.29
C LEU A 118 -15.77 -9.34 -0.32
N ASP A 119 -16.27 -8.47 0.54
CA ASP A 119 -16.88 -7.22 0.13
C ASP A 119 -15.83 -6.13 0.15
N PHE A 120 -15.52 -5.58 -1.01
CA PHE A 120 -14.62 -4.43 -1.12
C PHE A 120 -15.35 -3.13 -0.73
N ASP A 121 -14.58 -2.10 -0.38
CA ASP A 121 -15.07 -0.75 -0.04
C ASP A 121 -16.02 -0.68 1.19
N LYS A 122 -15.99 -1.69 2.06
CA LYS A 122 -16.75 -1.68 3.33
C LYS A 122 -16.12 -0.78 4.40
N PHE A 123 -14.83 -0.48 4.29
CA PHE A 123 -14.10 0.32 5.26
C PHE A 123 -13.56 1.59 4.64
N THR A 124 -13.73 2.70 5.35
CA THR A 124 -13.00 3.93 5.03
C THR A 124 -11.67 3.94 5.77
N VAL A 125 -10.58 4.10 5.04
CA VAL A 125 -9.24 4.15 5.63
C VAL A 125 -8.91 5.56 6.07
N PHE A 126 -8.52 5.70 7.32
CA PHE A 126 -7.97 6.93 7.87
C PHE A 126 -6.52 6.72 8.30
N ARG A 127 -5.64 7.59 7.86
CA ARG A 127 -4.25 7.65 8.33
C ARG A 127 -4.01 9.00 8.97
N ASP A 128 -3.71 8.99 10.27
CA ASP A 128 -3.31 10.22 10.95
C ASP A 128 -1.94 10.69 10.48
N ARG A 129 -1.81 12.02 10.32
CA ARG A 129 -0.55 12.71 10.02
C ARG A 129 -0.29 13.90 10.94
N GLN A 130 -1.18 14.12 11.90
CA GLN A 130 -1.14 15.28 12.82
C GLN A 130 -0.45 14.91 14.13
N ILE A 131 -0.46 13.63 14.51
CA ILE A 131 0.25 13.14 15.69
C ILE A 131 1.72 12.90 15.31
N THR A 132 2.59 13.72 15.89
CA THR A 132 4.04 13.74 15.61
C THR A 132 4.83 13.75 16.92
N ASN A 133 6.14 13.61 16.84
CA ASN A 133 7.00 13.67 18.02
C ASN A 133 6.95 15.04 18.72
N SER A 134 6.54 16.11 18.02
CA SER A 134 6.46 17.46 18.60
C SER A 134 5.27 17.64 19.54
N ASN A 135 4.21 16.85 19.39
CA ASN A 135 3.00 16.92 20.25
C ASN A 135 2.76 15.69 21.10
N THR A 136 3.75 14.79 21.20
CA THR A 136 3.71 13.60 22.03
C THR A 136 4.82 13.60 23.09
N THR A 137 4.60 12.85 24.15
CA THR A 137 5.56 12.61 25.24
C THR A 137 5.67 11.11 25.52
N GLN A 138 6.78 10.69 26.13
CA GLN A 138 6.93 9.31 26.64
C GLN A 138 6.38 9.14 28.06
N LYS A 139 6.00 10.24 28.74
CA LYS A 139 5.46 10.20 30.09
C LYS A 139 3.95 9.97 30.06
N ASN A 140 3.51 8.95 30.79
CA ASN A 140 2.09 8.71 31.02
C ASN A 140 1.62 9.59 32.18
N GLU A 141 0.99 10.70 31.87
CA GLU A 141 0.43 11.65 32.83
C GLU A 141 -1.10 11.52 32.85
N LYS A 142 -1.72 11.95 33.95
CA LYS A 142 -3.15 11.77 34.25
C LYS A 142 -4.08 12.26 33.12
N ASP A 143 -3.70 13.34 32.43
CA ASP A 143 -4.52 13.95 31.36
C ASP A 143 -4.01 13.62 29.94
N CYS A 144 -3.31 12.51 29.81
CA CYS A 144 -2.79 12.06 28.52
C CYS A 144 -3.55 10.83 28.01
N LEU A 145 -3.68 10.78 26.68
CA LEU A 145 -4.17 9.61 25.94
C LEU A 145 -2.98 8.87 25.34
N ARG A 146 -3.03 7.55 25.35
CA ARG A 146 -2.01 6.72 24.71
C ARG A 146 -2.13 6.80 23.20
N VAL A 147 -1.01 6.99 22.52
CA VAL A 147 -0.91 6.92 21.06
C VAL A 147 -0.56 5.50 20.64
N ILE A 148 -1.48 4.83 19.97
CA ILE A 148 -1.26 3.47 19.48
C ILE A 148 -0.44 3.53 18.19
N LYS A 149 0.74 2.93 18.23
CA LYS A 149 1.65 2.81 17.10
C LYS A 149 1.73 1.38 16.59
N SER A 150 2.25 1.16 15.39
CA SER A 150 2.25 -0.15 14.72
C SER A 150 2.78 -1.30 15.59
N ARG A 151 3.83 -1.07 16.38
CA ARG A 151 4.42 -2.10 17.25
C ARG A 151 3.61 -2.39 18.51
N ASN A 152 2.70 -1.48 18.90
CA ASN A 152 1.83 -1.70 20.04
C ASN A 152 0.70 -2.70 19.77
N ILE A 153 0.41 -3.01 18.53
CA ILE A 153 -0.56 -4.05 18.18
C ILE A 153 0.17 -5.39 18.16
N SER A 154 -0.26 -6.35 18.99
CA SER A 154 0.32 -7.70 19.04
C SER A 154 0.30 -8.37 17.66
N ASP A 155 1.18 -9.34 17.42
CA ASP A 155 1.31 -9.99 16.11
C ASP A 155 0.04 -10.73 15.67
N ASP A 156 -0.78 -11.17 16.63
CA ASP A 156 -2.07 -11.82 16.40
C ASP A 156 -3.27 -10.84 16.35
N GLY A 157 -3.02 -9.54 16.60
CA GLY A 157 -4.04 -8.49 16.56
C GLY A 157 -5.03 -8.49 17.73
N LYS A 158 -4.72 -9.18 18.85
CA LYS A 158 -5.68 -9.34 19.95
C LYS A 158 -5.51 -8.34 21.07
N GLU A 159 -4.31 -7.81 21.27
CA GLU A 159 -4.00 -6.94 22.40
C GLU A 159 -3.08 -5.79 22.05
N ILE A 160 -3.12 -4.76 22.90
CA ILE A 160 -2.19 -3.64 22.86
C ILE A 160 -1.03 -3.93 23.81
N VAL A 161 0.17 -4.02 23.27
CA VAL A 161 1.39 -4.35 23.99
C VAL A 161 2.09 -3.07 24.47
N ASP A 162 2.53 -3.08 25.73
CA ASP A 162 3.38 -2.02 26.28
C ASP A 162 4.82 -2.24 25.86
N ILE A 163 5.46 -1.19 25.36
CA ILE A 163 6.86 -1.23 24.91
C ILE A 163 7.61 -0.06 25.55
N PRO A 164 8.34 -0.29 26.65
CA PRO A 164 9.13 0.74 27.31
C PRO A 164 10.05 1.47 26.33
N GLY A 165 10.07 2.80 26.39
CA GLY A 165 10.86 3.66 25.51
C GLY A 165 10.31 3.83 24.08
N TYR A 166 9.28 3.08 23.71
CA TYR A 166 8.57 3.23 22.42
C TYR A 166 7.20 3.87 22.58
N ASP A 167 6.51 3.61 23.70
CA ASP A 167 5.18 4.15 23.98
C ASP A 167 5.16 5.67 23.99
N SER A 168 4.08 6.24 23.51
CA SER A 168 3.90 7.69 23.46
C SER A 168 2.51 8.07 23.90
N TYR A 169 2.41 9.25 24.44
CA TYR A 169 1.18 9.82 24.98
C TYR A 169 0.99 11.23 24.44
N ILE A 170 -0.26 11.64 24.29
CA ILE A 170 -0.64 12.98 23.87
C ILE A 170 -1.59 13.59 24.89
N LYS A 171 -1.44 14.88 25.22
CA LYS A 171 -2.37 15.56 26.09
C LYS A 171 -3.79 15.51 25.50
N LYS A 172 -4.77 15.20 26.33
CA LYS A 172 -6.17 15.07 25.91
C LYS A 172 -6.66 16.32 25.18
N THR A 173 -6.35 17.50 25.71
CA THR A 173 -6.71 18.79 25.07
C THR A 173 -6.10 18.98 23.69
N THR A 174 -4.87 18.50 23.48
CA THR A 174 -4.23 18.50 22.16
C THR A 174 -4.91 17.51 21.22
N ALA A 175 -5.21 16.29 21.73
CA ALA A 175 -5.86 15.26 20.93
C ALA A 175 -7.27 15.66 20.46
N GLU A 176 -8.03 16.34 21.30
CA GLU A 176 -9.39 16.83 21.01
C GLU A 176 -9.44 17.78 19.81
N ALA A 177 -8.36 18.51 19.57
CA ALA A 177 -8.24 19.41 18.39
C ALA A 177 -7.86 18.66 17.09
N LEU A 178 -7.51 17.36 17.16
CA LEU A 178 -7.06 16.59 16.00
C LEU A 178 -8.21 15.82 15.33
N SER A 179 -8.12 15.66 14.02
CA SER A 179 -9.11 14.93 13.24
C SER A 179 -9.21 13.43 13.62
N ALA A 180 -8.17 12.87 14.24
CA ALA A 180 -8.15 11.51 14.75
C ALA A 180 -9.03 11.31 16.01
N TYR A 181 -9.33 12.37 16.75
CA TYR A 181 -10.05 12.27 18.03
C TYR A 181 -11.44 11.62 17.91
N LYS A 182 -12.12 11.81 16.79
CA LYS A 182 -13.42 11.19 16.50
C LYS A 182 -13.43 9.66 16.52
N TYR A 183 -12.25 9.05 16.48
CA TYR A 183 -12.09 7.59 16.50
C TYR A 183 -11.75 7.05 17.90
N VAL A 184 -11.47 7.92 18.87
CA VAL A 184 -11.17 7.51 20.25
C VAL A 184 -12.41 6.90 20.88
N GLY A 185 -12.28 5.67 21.43
CA GLY A 185 -13.36 4.95 22.05
C GLY A 185 -14.49 4.49 21.09
N ASN A 186 -14.30 4.60 19.80
CA ASN A 186 -15.30 4.16 18.81
C ASN A 186 -15.14 2.66 18.51
N PRO A 187 -16.11 1.79 18.90
CA PRO A 187 -16.01 0.34 18.74
C PRO A 187 -16.14 -0.13 17.27
N ASN A 188 -16.53 0.75 16.36
CA ASN A 188 -16.62 0.47 14.93
C ASN A 188 -15.32 0.79 14.17
N VAL A 189 -14.27 1.12 14.91
CA VAL A 189 -12.95 1.38 14.34
C VAL A 189 -12.06 0.15 14.49
N TYR A 190 -11.31 -0.12 13.45
CA TYR A 190 -10.28 -1.16 13.44
C TYR A 190 -8.91 -0.51 13.27
N LEU A 191 -7.95 -0.95 14.07
CA LEU A 191 -6.58 -0.49 14.04
C LEU A 191 -5.74 -1.46 13.21
N THR A 192 -4.94 -0.95 12.30
CA THR A 192 -3.99 -1.75 11.51
C THR A 192 -2.65 -1.03 11.41
N PRO A 193 -1.52 -1.75 11.50
CA PRO A 193 -0.22 -1.15 11.26
C PRO A 193 -0.13 -0.56 9.87
N ASN A 194 0.39 0.67 9.78
CA ASN A 194 0.59 1.33 8.49
C ASN A 194 1.69 0.67 7.64
N MET A 195 2.75 0.17 8.29
CA MET A 195 3.85 -0.57 7.66
C MET A 195 4.16 -1.80 8.50
N THR A 196 4.08 -2.98 7.91
CA THR A 196 4.35 -4.23 8.61
C THR A 196 4.57 -5.37 7.64
N TYR A 197 5.46 -6.30 8.00
CA TYR A 197 5.61 -7.60 7.33
C TYR A 197 4.60 -8.64 7.84
N LYS A 198 3.90 -8.32 8.94
CA LYS A 198 2.85 -9.17 9.53
C LYS A 198 1.53 -8.40 9.52
N PRO A 199 0.72 -8.53 8.46
CA PRO A 199 -0.60 -7.89 8.41
C PRO A 199 -1.46 -8.35 9.58
N ARG A 200 -2.04 -7.40 10.28
CA ARG A 200 -2.92 -7.65 11.41
C ARG A 200 -3.92 -6.54 11.59
N VAL A 201 -5.05 -6.88 12.16
CA VAL A 201 -6.14 -5.94 12.43
C VAL A 201 -6.62 -6.18 13.85
N MET A 202 -6.81 -5.12 14.60
CA MET A 202 -7.33 -5.14 15.96
C MET A 202 -8.60 -4.28 16.01
N ARG A 203 -9.65 -4.77 16.70
CA ARG A 203 -10.82 -3.95 17.00
C ARG A 203 -10.47 -2.93 18.08
N ASN A 204 -10.94 -1.70 17.91
CA ASN A 204 -10.83 -0.66 18.93
C ASN A 204 -11.87 -0.94 20.01
N THR A 205 -11.44 -1.49 21.14
CA THR A 205 -12.30 -1.85 22.30
C THR A 205 -12.05 -0.90 23.46
#